data_2757761f8e6eb8a7d2a0a7f340d0ae03
#
_entry.id   2757761f8e6eb8a7d2a0a7f340d0ae03
#
_cell.length_a   1.000
_cell.length_b   1.000
_cell.length_c   1.000
_cell.angle_alpha   90.00
_cell.angle_beta   90.00
_cell.angle_gamma   90.00
#
_symmetry.space_group_name_H-M   'P 1'
#
loop_
_entity.id
_entity.type
_entity.pdbx_description
1 polymer ?
#
loop_
_entity_poly.entity_id
_entity_poly.type
_entity_poly.pdbx_seq_one_letter_code
_entity_poly.pdbx_strand_id
1 'polypeptide(L)'
;MNIFINRFLWVLCLTFTLLGNVWAEEDEEAAVAPSVAQYHNLSPSFVANFGSSNSKKLKFVKADVSVRATNTEAITEVMNHDALVRHQIVMLLSRQTEETLSNPAGQEAVRIEALNVVKAALK
;
A
#
# COMPACT_ATOMS: atom_id res chain seq x y z
N MET A 1 47.97 -59.50 4.91
CA MET A 1 46.77 -59.03 5.61
C MET A 1 46.68 -57.50 5.65
N ASN A 2 47.76 -56.78 5.61
CA ASN A 2 47.74 -55.30 5.66
C ASN A 2 47.34 -54.57 4.36
N ILE A 3 47.46 -55.25 3.20
CA ILE A 3 47.14 -54.68 1.89
C ILE A 3 45.64 -54.60 1.68
N PHE A 4 44.87 -55.54 2.20
CA PHE A 4 43.41 -55.55 2.08
C PHE A 4 42.75 -54.49 2.98
N ILE A 5 43.28 -54.24 4.14
CA ILE A 5 42.80 -53.24 5.08
C ILE A 5 43.03 -51.81 4.53
N ASN A 6 44.18 -51.62 3.89
CA ASN A 6 44.52 -50.32 3.31
C ASN A 6 43.69 -49.98 2.06
N ARG A 7 43.30 -50.97 1.27
CA ARG A 7 42.42 -50.76 0.12
C ARG A 7 40.96 -50.48 0.54
N PHE A 8 40.54 -51.12 1.61
CA PHE A 8 39.20 -50.92 2.15
C PHE A 8 39.05 -49.53 2.80
N LEU A 9 40.11 -49.08 3.46
CA LEU A 9 40.13 -47.74 4.05
C LEU A 9 40.12 -46.60 2.99
N TRP A 10 40.78 -46.84 1.84
CA TRP A 10 40.78 -45.89 0.73
C TRP A 10 39.42 -45.77 0.04
N VAL A 11 38.72 -46.89 -0.09
CA VAL A 11 37.37 -46.90 -0.69
C VAL A 11 36.37 -46.23 0.26
N LEU A 12 36.54 -46.41 1.57
CA LEU A 12 35.69 -45.74 2.57
C LEU A 12 35.90 -44.21 2.61
N CYS A 13 37.15 -43.73 2.45
CA CYS A 13 37.43 -42.30 2.35
C CYS A 13 36.91 -41.69 1.04
N LEU A 14 36.89 -42.46 -0.07
CA LEU A 14 36.42 -41.91 -1.35
C LEU A 14 34.89 -41.75 -1.42
N THR A 15 34.16 -42.59 -0.68
CA THR A 15 32.70 -42.45 -0.60
C THR A 15 32.24 -41.33 0.34
N PHE A 16 33.08 -40.93 1.29
CA PHE A 16 32.70 -39.85 2.23
C PHE A 16 32.87 -38.46 1.63
N THR A 17 33.67 -38.27 0.59
CA THR A 17 33.87 -37.00 -0.07
C THR A 17 32.80 -36.64 -1.09
N LEU A 18 31.88 -37.57 -1.43
CA LEU A 18 30.79 -37.33 -2.37
C LEU A 18 29.47 -36.92 -1.71
N LEU A 19 29.39 -36.92 -0.37
CA LEU A 19 28.20 -36.53 0.38
C LEU A 19 28.29 -35.10 1.01
N GLY A 20 29.32 -34.37 0.68
CA GLY A 20 29.60 -33.10 1.37
C GLY A 20 29.46 -31.85 0.52
N ASN A 21 28.53 -31.73 -0.40
CA ASN A 21 28.23 -30.44 -1.03
C ASN A 21 26.80 -30.41 -1.63
N VAL A 22 25.83 -30.85 -0.85
CA VAL A 22 24.47 -30.31 -1.00
C VAL A 22 24.32 -29.26 0.07
N TRP A 23 25.06 -28.16 -0.11
CA TRP A 23 24.54 -26.89 0.35
C TRP A 23 23.41 -26.61 -0.64
N ALA A 24 22.19 -26.87 -0.22
CA ALA A 24 21.07 -26.19 -0.80
C ALA A 24 21.43 -24.70 -0.73
N GLU A 25 21.63 -24.06 -1.87
CA GLU A 25 21.30 -22.66 -2.00
C GLU A 25 19.83 -22.62 -1.58
N GLU A 26 19.59 -22.33 -0.32
CA GLU A 26 18.38 -21.66 0.06
C GLU A 26 18.44 -20.39 -0.78
N ASP A 27 17.72 -20.37 -1.89
CA ASP A 27 17.17 -19.15 -2.41
C ASP A 27 16.53 -18.50 -1.19
N GLU A 28 17.22 -17.56 -0.58
CA GLU A 28 16.60 -16.51 0.18
C GLU A 28 15.70 -15.79 -0.83
N GLU A 29 14.56 -16.40 -1.13
CA GLU A 29 13.37 -15.67 -1.46
C GLU A 29 13.24 -14.71 -0.29
N ALA A 30 13.77 -13.51 -0.51
CA ALA A 30 13.66 -12.42 0.44
C ALA A 30 12.17 -12.38 0.77
N ALA A 31 11.83 -12.91 1.94
CA ALA A 31 10.49 -12.85 2.46
C ALA A 31 10.19 -11.36 2.50
N VAL A 32 9.47 -10.89 1.49
CA VAL A 32 8.92 -9.54 1.45
C VAL A 32 8.07 -9.51 2.70
N ALA A 33 8.61 -8.94 3.75
CA ALA A 33 7.89 -8.74 4.99
C ALA A 33 6.55 -8.13 4.59
N PRO A 34 5.41 -8.71 5.00
CA PRO A 34 4.12 -8.20 4.59
C PRO A 34 4.11 -6.71 4.89
N SER A 35 4.02 -5.90 3.84
CA SER A 35 4.03 -4.45 4.00
C SER A 35 2.82 -4.10 4.85
N VAL A 36 3.07 -3.79 6.12
CA VAL A 36 2.01 -3.44 7.06
C VAL A 36 1.38 -2.15 6.52
N ALA A 37 0.13 -2.26 6.08
CA ALA A 37 -0.60 -1.11 5.60
C ALA A 37 -0.66 -0.04 6.70
N GLN A 38 -0.18 1.14 6.38
CA GLN A 38 -0.22 2.29 7.28
C GLN A 38 -1.37 3.20 6.91
N TYR A 39 -2.01 3.78 7.92
CA TYR A 39 -3.12 4.70 7.75
C TYR A 39 -2.73 6.07 8.29
N HIS A 40 -3.02 7.10 7.53
CA HIS A 40 -2.87 8.49 7.94
C HIS A 40 -4.21 9.20 7.83
N ASN A 41 -4.69 9.76 8.95
CA ASN A 41 -5.93 10.51 9.00
C ASN A 41 -5.67 11.97 8.64
N LEU A 42 -6.36 12.47 7.63
CA LEU A 42 -6.31 13.87 7.25
C LEU A 42 -7.20 14.70 8.19
N SER A 43 -6.64 15.19 9.27
CA SER A 43 -7.34 16.03 10.25
C SER A 43 -7.11 17.53 10.01
N PRO A 44 -8.11 18.38 10.28
CA PRO A 44 -9.49 18.11 10.66
C PRO A 44 -10.36 17.59 9.53
N SER A 45 -11.59 17.15 9.86
CA SER A 45 -12.61 16.71 8.90
C SER A 45 -12.81 17.72 7.77
N PHE A 46 -13.13 17.23 6.59
CA PHE A 46 -13.45 18.06 5.44
C PHE A 46 -14.90 18.55 5.55
N VAL A 47 -15.12 19.81 5.26
CA VAL A 47 -16.45 20.39 5.10
C VAL A 47 -16.47 21.13 3.78
N ALA A 48 -17.34 20.73 2.88
CA ALA A 48 -17.48 21.35 1.57
C ALA A 48 -18.95 21.60 1.25
N ASN A 49 -19.25 22.73 0.62
CA ASN A 49 -20.53 22.97 0.02
C ASN A 49 -20.59 22.23 -1.33
N PHE A 50 -21.72 21.62 -1.62
CA PHE A 50 -21.90 20.86 -2.86
C PHE A 50 -23.28 21.15 -3.48
N GLY A 51 -23.45 20.73 -4.74
CA GLY A 51 -24.67 20.87 -5.49
C GLY A 51 -24.69 22.07 -6.42
N SER A 52 -25.84 22.28 -7.08
CA SER A 52 -26.00 23.32 -8.10
C SER A 52 -26.08 24.71 -7.45
N SER A 53 -25.43 25.71 -8.06
CA SER A 53 -25.46 27.11 -7.66
C SER A 53 -26.89 27.73 -7.72
N ASN A 54 -27.83 27.09 -8.40
CA ASN A 54 -29.22 27.52 -8.48
C ASN A 54 -30.11 26.99 -7.36
N SER A 55 -29.56 26.20 -6.44
CA SER A 55 -30.29 25.68 -5.29
C SER A 55 -30.50 26.79 -4.26
N LYS A 56 -31.75 27.04 -3.89
CA LYS A 56 -32.09 28.02 -2.83
C LYS A 56 -31.59 27.62 -1.44
N LYS A 57 -31.11 26.37 -1.28
CA LYS A 57 -30.57 25.86 -0.02
C LYS A 57 -29.12 25.45 -0.23
N LEU A 58 -28.24 26.02 0.59
CA LEU A 58 -26.85 25.51 0.66
C LEU A 58 -26.84 24.12 1.28
N LYS A 59 -26.21 23.19 0.57
CA LYS A 59 -25.96 21.85 1.03
C LYS A 59 -24.48 21.72 1.35
N PHE A 60 -24.16 20.96 2.36
CA PHE A 60 -22.79 20.69 2.74
C PHE A 60 -22.60 19.20 3.02
N VAL A 61 -21.40 18.73 2.78
CA VAL A 61 -20.94 17.40 3.16
C VAL A 61 -19.83 17.54 4.19
N LYS A 62 -19.86 16.70 5.22
CA LYS A 62 -18.76 16.50 6.14
C LYS A 62 -18.18 15.13 5.86
N ALA A 63 -16.88 15.04 5.63
CA ALA A 63 -16.17 13.80 5.34
C ALA A 63 -14.92 13.68 6.21
N ASP A 64 -14.73 12.50 6.78
CA ASP A 64 -13.48 12.09 7.42
C ASP A 64 -12.72 11.22 6.44
N VAL A 65 -11.47 11.58 6.16
CA VAL A 65 -10.67 10.93 5.13
C VAL A 65 -9.40 10.36 5.75
N SER A 66 -9.16 9.07 5.49
CA SER A 66 -7.93 8.38 5.84
C SER A 66 -7.26 7.88 4.58
N VAL A 67 -5.96 8.11 4.46
CA VAL A 67 -5.13 7.58 3.38
C VAL A 67 -4.47 6.30 3.87
N ARG A 68 -4.60 5.23 3.09
CA ARG A 68 -3.87 3.98 3.30
C ARG A 68 -2.68 3.93 2.36
N ALA A 69 -1.52 3.66 2.90
CA ALA A 69 -0.29 3.47 2.13
C ALA A 69 0.39 2.14 2.48
N THR A 70 1.23 1.66 1.58
CA THR A 70 1.96 0.40 1.72
C THR A 70 3.31 0.58 2.41
N ASN A 71 3.80 1.81 2.52
CA ASN A 71 5.08 2.13 3.14
C ASN A 71 5.06 3.51 3.81
N THR A 72 6.06 3.77 4.63
CA THR A 72 6.19 5.03 5.39
C THR A 72 6.50 6.22 4.49
N GLU A 73 7.25 6.01 3.42
CA GLU A 73 7.61 7.08 2.47
C GLU A 73 6.36 7.68 1.83
N ALA A 74 5.40 6.84 1.42
CA ALA A 74 4.15 7.31 0.84
C ALA A 74 3.31 8.12 1.85
N ILE A 75 3.31 7.74 3.13
CA ILE A 75 2.66 8.55 4.19
C ILE A 75 3.38 9.89 4.36
N THR A 76 4.71 9.90 4.36
CA THR A 76 5.51 11.12 4.45
C THR A 76 5.22 12.05 3.29
N GLU A 77 5.11 11.53 2.07
CA GLU A 77 4.73 12.32 0.89
C GLU A 77 3.33 12.94 1.04
N VAL A 78 2.35 12.20 1.54
CA VAL A 78 1.02 12.74 1.83
C VAL A 78 1.09 13.89 2.84
N MET A 79 1.88 13.73 3.91
CA MET A 79 2.05 14.76 4.95
C MET A 79 2.76 16.01 4.41
N ASN A 80 3.79 15.84 3.58
CA ASN A 80 4.53 16.95 2.97
C ASN A 80 3.65 17.76 2.03
N HIS A 81 2.67 17.13 1.39
CA HIS A 81 1.74 17.75 0.44
C HIS A 81 0.32 17.91 1.01
N ASP A 82 0.17 17.89 2.34
CA ASP A 82 -1.15 17.90 3.00
C ASP A 82 -2.05 19.03 2.49
N ALA A 83 -1.55 20.25 2.38
CA ALA A 83 -2.33 21.39 1.93
C ALA A 83 -2.88 21.20 0.50
N LEU A 84 -2.06 20.64 -0.41
CA LEU A 84 -2.46 20.35 -1.77
C LEU A 84 -3.48 19.21 -1.82
N VAL A 85 -3.23 18.14 -1.09
CA VAL A 85 -4.13 16.99 -0.99
C VAL A 85 -5.47 17.42 -0.45
N ARG A 86 -5.49 18.23 0.61
CA ARG A 86 -6.72 18.76 1.20
C ARG A 86 -7.48 19.65 0.23
N HIS A 87 -6.80 20.55 -0.46
CA HIS A 87 -7.42 21.41 -1.47
C HIS A 87 -8.10 20.58 -2.57
N GLN A 88 -7.42 19.57 -3.09
CA GLN A 88 -7.95 18.73 -4.16
C GLN A 88 -9.18 17.93 -3.69
N ILE A 89 -9.17 17.42 -2.46
CA ILE A 89 -10.33 16.70 -1.89
C ILE A 89 -11.52 17.64 -1.68
N VAL A 90 -11.31 18.86 -1.19
CA VAL A 90 -12.38 19.86 -1.06
C VAL A 90 -12.99 20.17 -2.43
N MET A 91 -12.16 20.39 -3.44
CA MET A 91 -12.61 20.66 -4.81
C MET A 91 -13.39 19.48 -5.39
N LEU A 92 -12.96 18.25 -5.11
CA LEU A 92 -13.68 17.05 -5.50
C LEU A 92 -15.06 16.98 -4.84
N LEU A 93 -15.14 17.16 -3.54
CA LEU A 93 -16.40 17.11 -2.78
C LEU A 93 -17.37 18.20 -3.23
N SER A 94 -16.88 19.40 -3.54
CA SER A 94 -17.70 20.54 -4.00
C SER A 94 -18.38 20.30 -5.35
N ARG A 95 -17.83 19.42 -6.17
CA ARG A 95 -18.39 19.07 -7.49
C ARG A 95 -19.40 17.95 -7.45
N GLN A 96 -19.58 17.32 -6.30
CA GLN A 96 -20.50 16.20 -6.16
C GLN A 96 -21.95 16.63 -6.17
N THR A 97 -22.85 15.69 -6.45
CA THR A 97 -24.29 15.87 -6.36
C THR A 97 -24.84 15.13 -5.14
N GLU A 98 -26.05 15.51 -4.72
CA GLU A 98 -26.76 14.81 -3.64
C GLU A 98 -27.00 13.34 -3.99
N GLU A 99 -27.35 13.07 -5.26
CA GLU A 99 -27.57 11.73 -5.75
C GLU A 99 -26.30 10.87 -5.61
N THR A 100 -25.14 11.40 -6.00
CA THR A 100 -23.85 10.71 -5.86
C THR A 100 -23.50 10.44 -4.40
N LEU A 101 -23.71 11.40 -3.51
CA LEU A 101 -23.32 11.27 -2.11
C LEU A 101 -24.29 10.43 -1.27
N SER A 102 -25.55 10.27 -1.73
CA SER A 102 -26.59 9.56 -0.97
C SER A 102 -26.66 8.06 -1.25
N ASN A 103 -26.03 7.57 -2.31
CA ASN A 103 -26.07 6.15 -2.64
C ASN A 103 -24.70 5.49 -2.53
N PRO A 104 -24.62 4.19 -2.14
CA PRO A 104 -23.35 3.49 -1.94
C PRO A 104 -22.46 3.42 -3.19
N ALA A 105 -23.05 3.24 -4.37
CA ALA A 105 -22.30 3.18 -5.63
C ALA A 105 -21.64 4.53 -5.96
N GLY A 106 -22.36 5.65 -5.73
CA GLY A 106 -21.82 6.98 -5.90
C GLY A 106 -20.71 7.29 -4.91
N GLN A 107 -20.89 6.90 -3.64
CA GLN A 107 -19.84 7.07 -2.61
C GLN A 107 -18.57 6.31 -2.97
N GLU A 108 -18.70 5.10 -3.51
CA GLU A 108 -17.53 4.33 -3.97
C GLU A 108 -16.87 4.98 -5.18
N ALA A 109 -17.63 5.52 -6.12
CA ALA A 109 -17.09 6.29 -7.24
C ALA A 109 -16.30 7.51 -6.76
N VAL A 110 -16.81 8.26 -5.79
CA VAL A 110 -16.11 9.40 -5.16
C VAL A 110 -14.83 8.95 -4.46
N ARG A 111 -14.86 7.81 -3.77
CA ARG A 111 -13.67 7.25 -3.12
C ARG A 111 -12.56 6.92 -4.13
N ILE A 112 -12.92 6.32 -5.26
CA ILE A 112 -11.98 6.00 -6.35
C ILE A 112 -11.42 7.28 -6.97
N GLU A 113 -12.28 8.28 -7.21
CA GLU A 113 -11.84 9.58 -7.75
C GLU A 113 -10.92 10.31 -6.77
N ALA A 114 -11.22 10.27 -5.47
CA ALA A 114 -10.37 10.83 -4.42
C ALA A 114 -8.98 10.19 -4.43
N LEU A 115 -8.90 8.87 -4.57
CA LEU A 115 -7.60 8.18 -4.69
C LEU A 115 -6.80 8.67 -5.90
N ASN A 116 -7.44 8.85 -7.04
CA ASN A 116 -6.79 9.35 -8.25
C ASN A 116 -6.29 10.79 -8.07
N VAL A 117 -7.09 11.63 -7.44
CA VAL A 117 -6.75 13.03 -7.13
C VAL A 117 -5.55 13.11 -6.19
N VAL A 118 -5.53 12.31 -5.13
CA VAL A 118 -4.38 12.23 -4.20
C VAL A 118 -3.12 11.76 -4.91
N LYS A 119 -3.20 10.68 -5.71
CA LYS A 119 -2.07 10.19 -6.51
C LYS A 119 -1.54 11.23 -7.50
N ALA A 120 -2.41 12.04 -8.07
CA ALA A 120 -2.00 13.12 -8.98
C ALA A 120 -1.31 14.27 -8.24
N ALA A 121 -1.72 14.55 -7.01
CA ALA A 121 -1.13 15.60 -6.18
C ALA A 121 0.28 15.24 -5.65
N LEU A 122 0.63 13.94 -5.62
CA LEU A 122 1.91 13.44 -5.11
C LEU A 122 2.95 13.17 -6.23
N LYS A 123 2.65 13.48 -7.46
CA LYS A 123 3.59 13.38 -8.60
C LYS A 123 4.37 14.66 -8.77
#